data_b8c4ed2fbccdb14b7b680afb19c2f51f
#
_entry.id   b8c4ed2fbccdb14b7b680afb19c2f51f
#
_cell.length_a   1.000
_cell.length_b   1.000
_cell.length_c   1.000
_cell.angle_alpha   90.00
_cell.angle_beta   90.00
_cell.angle_gamma   90.00
#
_symmetry.space_group_name_H-M   'P 1'
#
loop_
_entity.id
_entity.type
_entity.pdbx_description
1 polymer ?
#
loop_
_entity_poly.entity_id
_entity_poly.type
_entity_poly.pdbx_seq_one_letter_code
_entity_poly.pdbx_strand_id
1 'polypeptide(L)'
;MRRAVLYLWLTSSLWAQLPEGPGREETERLCKGCHELERSVSRRQDRDGWQMTLTKMVALGTKGTDKELAVILDYLSKNYPAAEVPPINVNEASAIELESRLSLRRSQAAAVIAYREKNGKFKSIEDLKKVPNIDAAKIEEKKDRIVF
;
A
#
# COMPACT_ATOMS: atom_id res chain seq x y z
N MET A 1 55.65 -18.76 20.68
CA MET A 1 54.86 -17.53 20.92
C MET A 1 53.75 -17.46 19.88
N ARG A 2 52.51 -17.83 20.25
CA ARG A 2 51.35 -17.81 19.34
C ARG A 2 50.65 -16.44 19.50
N ARG A 3 50.66 -15.62 18.45
CA ARG A 3 49.94 -14.35 18.42
C ARG A 3 48.47 -14.66 18.08
N ALA A 4 47.59 -14.49 19.07
CA ALA A 4 46.14 -14.51 18.86
C ALA A 4 45.70 -13.20 18.18
N VAL A 5 45.22 -13.31 16.95
CA VAL A 5 44.58 -12.16 16.24
C VAL A 5 43.13 -12.12 16.66
N LEU A 6 42.75 -11.13 17.46
CA LEU A 6 41.37 -10.87 17.81
C LEU A 6 40.68 -10.21 16.60
N TYR A 7 39.80 -10.96 15.94
CA TYR A 7 38.86 -10.37 14.96
C TYR A 7 37.71 -9.67 15.71
N LEU A 8 37.78 -8.34 15.77
CA LEU A 8 36.64 -7.53 16.19
C LEU A 8 35.59 -7.61 15.09
N TRP A 9 34.52 -8.36 15.32
CA TRP A 9 33.30 -8.32 14.51
C TRP A 9 32.58 -7.01 14.85
N LEU A 10 32.73 -5.99 13.99
CA LEU A 10 31.87 -4.82 13.97
C LEU A 10 30.48 -5.26 13.51
N THR A 11 29.61 -5.55 14.46
CA THR A 11 28.18 -5.70 14.16
C THR A 11 27.64 -4.31 13.86
N SER A 12 27.63 -3.95 12.58
CA SER A 12 26.88 -2.77 12.10
C SER A 12 25.41 -3.07 12.35
N SER A 13 24.84 -2.47 13.37
CA SER A 13 23.39 -2.43 13.56
C SER A 13 22.79 -1.78 12.32
N LEU A 14 22.22 -2.56 11.42
CA LEU A 14 21.38 -2.07 10.33
C LEU A 14 20.08 -1.54 10.96
N TRP A 15 20.16 -0.35 11.54
CA TRP A 15 18.98 0.44 11.79
C TRP A 15 18.41 0.79 10.41
N ALA A 16 17.13 0.55 10.21
CA ALA A 16 16.46 0.92 8.97
C ALA A 16 16.55 2.45 8.80
N GLN A 17 17.61 2.90 8.12
CA GLN A 17 17.82 4.33 7.88
C GLN A 17 16.84 4.76 6.80
N LEU A 18 16.27 5.95 6.97
CA LEU A 18 15.47 6.58 5.92
C LEU A 18 16.32 6.74 4.65
N PRO A 19 15.75 6.50 3.46
CA PRO A 19 16.41 6.75 2.19
C PRO A 19 16.98 8.17 2.10
N GLU A 20 18.17 8.30 1.52
CA GLU A 20 18.78 9.62 1.31
C GLU A 20 17.95 10.45 0.32
N GLY A 21 17.88 11.76 0.58
CA GLY A 21 17.22 12.69 -0.31
C GLY A 21 16.57 13.89 0.38
N PRO A 22 16.10 14.87 -0.42
CA PRO A 22 15.40 16.05 0.11
C PRO A 22 14.19 15.62 0.96
N GLY A 23 14.06 16.22 2.15
CA GLY A 23 12.98 15.94 3.09
C GLY A 23 13.29 14.86 4.13
N ARG A 24 14.43 14.15 4.02
CA ARG A 24 14.84 13.16 5.00
C ARG A 24 15.03 13.77 6.39
N GLU A 25 15.84 14.82 6.48
CA GLU A 25 16.16 15.47 7.75
C GLU A 25 14.92 16.04 8.43
N GLU A 26 14.05 16.71 7.68
CA GLU A 26 12.79 17.25 8.18
C GLU A 26 11.88 16.12 8.67
N THR A 27 11.78 15.03 7.90
CA THR A 27 11.00 13.84 8.27
C THR A 27 11.53 13.24 9.57
N GLU A 28 12.83 13.03 9.66
CA GLU A 28 13.46 12.46 10.85
C GLU A 28 13.25 13.35 12.08
N ARG A 29 13.50 14.63 11.96
CA ARG A 29 13.36 15.60 13.05
C ARG A 29 11.93 15.75 13.55
N LEU A 30 10.95 15.85 12.64
CA LEU A 30 9.55 16.10 13.02
C LEU A 30 8.80 14.82 13.44
N CYS A 31 9.16 13.67 12.92
CA CYS A 31 8.45 12.42 13.24
C CYS A 31 9.03 11.69 14.46
N LYS A 32 10.35 11.74 14.70
CA LYS A 32 11.00 11.08 15.86
C LYS A 32 10.58 11.64 17.22
N GLY A 33 10.02 12.84 17.25
CA GLY A 33 9.68 13.50 18.52
C GLY A 33 8.58 12.82 19.32
N CYS A 34 7.76 11.96 18.70
CA CYS A 34 6.59 11.36 19.33
C CYS A 34 6.55 9.83 19.26
N HIS A 35 7.13 9.22 18.24
CA HIS A 35 7.11 7.76 18.06
C HIS A 35 8.24 7.29 17.13
N GLU A 36 8.45 5.97 17.10
CA GLU A 36 9.44 5.36 16.24
C GLU A 36 9.11 5.59 14.75
N LEU A 37 10.12 5.97 13.99
CA LEU A 37 10.00 6.38 12.60
C LEU A 37 9.59 5.24 11.68
N GLU A 38 10.12 4.04 11.92
CA GLU A 38 9.79 2.82 11.19
C GLU A 38 8.29 2.52 11.21
N ARG A 39 7.64 2.80 12.32
CA ARG A 39 6.19 2.63 12.46
C ARG A 39 5.41 3.59 11.56
N SER A 40 5.93 4.81 11.39
CA SER A 40 5.32 5.82 10.52
C SER A 40 5.40 5.42 9.06
N VAL A 41 6.57 5.01 8.60
CA VAL A 41 6.85 4.75 7.18
C VAL A 41 6.47 3.35 6.73
N SER A 42 6.20 2.41 7.64
CA SER A 42 5.69 1.08 7.30
C SER A 42 4.32 1.12 6.61
N ARG A 43 3.54 2.16 6.86
CA ARG A 43 2.24 2.39 6.23
C ARG A 43 2.41 3.11 4.90
N ARG A 44 2.82 2.38 3.89
CA ARG A 44 2.93 2.90 2.53
C ARG A 44 1.59 3.46 2.05
N GLN A 45 1.61 4.67 1.51
CA GLN A 45 0.40 5.40 1.12
C GLN A 45 0.67 6.17 -0.18
N ASP A 46 -0.42 6.50 -0.90
CA ASP A 46 -0.35 7.50 -1.95
C ASP A 46 -0.16 8.92 -1.36
N ARG A 47 -0.02 9.89 -2.23
CA ARG A 47 0.21 11.28 -1.82
C ARG A 47 -0.92 11.82 -0.93
N ASP A 48 -2.17 11.51 -1.26
CA ASP A 48 -3.33 11.97 -0.49
C ASP A 48 -3.38 11.32 0.89
N GLY A 49 -3.07 10.03 0.98
CA GLY A 49 -2.94 9.31 2.24
C GLY A 49 -1.84 9.90 3.14
N TRP A 50 -0.69 10.26 2.56
CA TRP A 50 0.38 10.94 3.29
C TRP A 50 -0.03 12.36 3.71
N GLN A 51 -0.74 13.11 2.87
CA GLN A 51 -1.27 14.41 3.22
C GLN A 51 -2.24 14.32 4.41
N MET A 52 -3.16 13.38 4.40
CA MET A 52 -4.07 13.15 5.53
C MET A 52 -3.32 12.77 6.81
N THR A 53 -2.27 11.94 6.68
CA THR A 53 -1.42 11.56 7.81
C THR A 53 -0.72 12.77 8.41
N LEU A 54 -0.09 13.63 7.60
CA LEU A 54 0.57 14.85 8.06
C LEU A 54 -0.42 15.81 8.71
N THR A 55 -1.59 16.02 8.12
CA THR A 55 -2.65 16.85 8.70
C THR A 55 -3.04 16.36 10.09
N LYS A 56 -3.20 15.05 10.26
CA LYS A 56 -3.48 14.44 11.56
C LYS A 56 -2.33 14.64 12.55
N MET A 57 -1.07 14.51 12.14
CA MET A 57 0.08 14.70 13.02
C MET A 57 0.20 16.15 13.48
N VAL A 58 -0.07 17.12 12.60
CA VAL A 58 -0.15 18.54 12.96
C VAL A 58 -1.26 18.79 14.00
N ALA A 59 -2.44 18.21 13.80
CA ALA A 59 -3.54 18.31 14.77
C ALA A 59 -3.20 17.68 16.13
N LEU A 60 -2.28 16.71 16.18
CA LEU A 60 -1.77 16.07 17.39
C LEU A 60 -0.57 16.82 18.01
N GLY A 61 -0.14 17.93 17.42
CA GLY A 61 0.87 18.83 18.00
C GLY A 61 2.23 18.82 17.32
N THR A 62 2.40 18.15 16.18
CA THR A 62 3.62 18.26 15.36
C THR A 62 3.78 19.70 14.88
N LYS A 63 4.94 20.32 15.15
CA LYS A 63 5.24 21.71 14.80
C LYS A 63 6.21 21.75 13.63
N GLY A 64 5.69 21.95 12.44
CA GLY A 64 6.45 22.19 11.21
C GLY A 64 5.88 23.40 10.47
N THR A 65 6.71 24.10 9.71
CA THR A 65 6.26 25.12 8.77
C THR A 65 5.60 24.45 7.57
N ASP A 66 4.73 25.17 6.85
CA ASP A 66 4.08 24.67 5.62
C ASP A 66 5.12 24.19 4.60
N LYS A 67 6.26 24.87 4.50
CA LYS A 67 7.35 24.48 3.61
C LYS A 67 7.98 23.15 4.03
N GLU A 68 8.24 22.94 5.31
CA GLU A 68 8.77 21.67 5.82
C GLU A 68 7.76 20.52 5.61
N LEU A 69 6.50 20.76 5.88
CA LEU A 69 5.43 19.78 5.67
C LEU A 69 5.29 19.41 4.20
N ALA A 70 5.42 20.37 3.27
CA ALA A 70 5.41 20.10 1.84
C ALA A 70 6.60 19.23 1.40
N VAL A 71 7.81 19.53 1.89
CA VAL A 71 9.02 18.76 1.61
C VAL A 71 8.91 17.33 2.18
N ILE A 72 8.36 17.17 3.38
CA ILE A 72 8.10 15.86 3.98
C ILE A 72 7.06 15.08 3.16
N LEU A 73 5.99 15.73 2.70
CA LEU A 73 4.97 15.10 1.86
C LEU A 73 5.59 14.54 0.57
N ASP A 74 6.42 15.33 -0.10
CA ASP A 74 7.11 14.91 -1.33
C ASP A 74 8.06 13.74 -1.04
N TYR A 75 8.81 13.81 0.05
CA TYR A 75 9.72 12.74 0.48
C TYR A 75 9.00 11.44 0.77
N LEU A 76 7.93 11.48 1.57
CA LEU A 76 7.15 10.29 1.93
C LEU A 76 6.45 9.68 0.73
N SER A 77 5.84 10.50 -0.13
CA SER A 77 5.16 10.04 -1.34
C SER A 77 6.10 9.35 -2.32
N LYS A 78 7.34 9.84 -2.41
CA LYS A 78 8.37 9.27 -3.29
C LYS A 78 8.97 7.97 -2.75
N ASN A 79 9.34 7.95 -1.47
CA ASN A 79 10.12 6.86 -0.89
C ASN A 79 9.25 5.75 -0.27
N TYR A 80 8.01 6.07 0.09
CA TYR A 80 7.05 5.16 0.71
C TYR A 80 5.69 5.21 0.01
N PRO A 81 5.65 5.03 -1.33
CA PRO A 81 4.39 5.04 -2.07
C PRO A 81 3.48 3.89 -1.65
N ALA A 82 2.20 4.01 -1.91
CA ALA A 82 1.27 2.90 -1.78
C ALA A 82 1.79 1.69 -2.57
N ALA A 83 1.60 0.50 -2.02
CA ALA A 83 1.96 -0.71 -2.75
C ALA A 83 1.11 -0.79 -4.02
N GLU A 84 1.76 -0.99 -5.15
CA GLU A 84 1.04 -1.30 -6.38
C GLU A 84 0.29 -2.63 -6.19
N VAL A 85 -1.01 -2.56 -6.28
CA VAL A 85 -1.85 -3.76 -6.29
C VAL A 85 -2.05 -4.15 -7.76
N PRO A 86 -1.41 -5.23 -8.25
CA PRO A 86 -1.52 -5.61 -9.65
C PRO A 86 -2.98 -5.86 -10.02
N PRO A 87 -3.38 -5.68 -11.28
CA PRO A 87 -4.73 -6.00 -11.73
C PRO A 87 -5.12 -7.45 -11.41
N ILE A 88 -6.40 -7.68 -11.16
CA ILE A 88 -6.93 -9.02 -10.88
C ILE A 88 -7.50 -9.64 -12.17
N ASN A 89 -7.01 -10.83 -12.55
CA ASN A 89 -7.61 -11.60 -13.61
C ASN A 89 -8.84 -12.37 -13.09
N VAL A 90 -10.03 -11.88 -13.41
CA VAL A 90 -11.30 -12.48 -12.92
C VAL A 90 -11.56 -13.88 -13.46
N ASN A 91 -10.88 -14.27 -14.54
CA ASN A 91 -10.99 -15.61 -15.09
C ASN A 91 -10.13 -16.65 -14.35
N GLU A 92 -9.14 -16.19 -13.58
CA GLU A 92 -8.19 -17.06 -12.87
C GLU A 92 -8.28 -16.91 -11.35
N ALA A 93 -8.75 -15.75 -10.88
CA ALA A 93 -8.80 -15.42 -9.47
C ALA A 93 -9.57 -16.45 -8.65
N SER A 94 -9.04 -16.75 -7.47
CA SER A 94 -9.69 -17.50 -6.41
C SER A 94 -10.83 -16.71 -5.75
N ALA A 95 -11.71 -17.39 -5.01
CA ALA A 95 -12.76 -16.72 -4.23
C ALA A 95 -12.20 -15.67 -3.27
N ILE A 96 -11.11 -16.00 -2.56
CA ILE A 96 -10.46 -15.10 -1.60
C ILE A 96 -9.92 -13.86 -2.31
N GLU A 97 -9.33 -13.99 -3.48
CA GLU A 97 -8.84 -12.84 -4.25
C GLU A 97 -9.98 -11.95 -4.73
N LEU A 98 -11.06 -12.55 -5.23
CA LEU A 98 -12.28 -11.83 -5.61
C LEU A 98 -12.89 -11.06 -4.42
N GLU A 99 -12.98 -11.71 -3.24
CA GLU A 99 -13.46 -11.08 -2.00
C GLU A 99 -12.58 -9.91 -1.59
N SER A 100 -11.26 -10.12 -1.48
CA SER A 100 -10.33 -9.14 -0.93
C SER A 100 -10.04 -7.98 -1.88
N ARG A 101 -9.89 -8.25 -3.18
CA ARG A 101 -9.43 -7.26 -4.16
C ARG A 101 -10.56 -6.49 -4.83
N LEU A 102 -11.72 -7.13 -5.00
CA LEU A 102 -12.93 -6.50 -5.56
C LEU A 102 -13.96 -6.14 -4.49
N SER A 103 -13.68 -6.40 -3.22
CA SER A 103 -14.60 -6.16 -2.09
C SER A 103 -15.95 -6.85 -2.28
N LEU A 104 -15.94 -8.02 -2.91
CA LEU A 104 -17.14 -8.82 -3.12
C LEU A 104 -17.46 -9.60 -1.83
N ARG A 105 -18.75 -9.83 -1.58
CA ARG A 105 -19.17 -10.78 -0.56
C ARG A 105 -18.84 -12.20 -1.00
N ARG A 106 -18.65 -13.11 -0.06
CA ARG A 106 -18.35 -14.53 -0.36
C ARG A 106 -19.33 -15.16 -1.36
N SER A 107 -20.61 -14.88 -1.21
CA SER A 107 -21.64 -15.36 -2.15
C SER A 107 -21.48 -14.81 -3.57
N GLN A 108 -21.02 -13.56 -3.70
CA GLN A 108 -20.76 -12.93 -4.98
C GLN A 108 -19.48 -13.49 -5.64
N ALA A 109 -18.43 -13.70 -4.87
CA ALA A 109 -17.21 -14.34 -5.35
C ALA A 109 -17.48 -15.78 -5.84
N ALA A 110 -18.24 -16.54 -5.07
CA ALA A 110 -18.69 -17.89 -5.49
C ALA A 110 -19.54 -17.84 -6.78
N ALA A 111 -20.43 -16.84 -6.90
CA ALA A 111 -21.25 -16.68 -8.11
C ALA A 111 -20.40 -16.34 -9.35
N VAL A 112 -19.33 -15.54 -9.22
CA VAL A 112 -18.37 -15.26 -10.30
C VAL A 112 -17.71 -16.56 -10.78
N ILE A 113 -17.23 -17.38 -9.85
CA ILE A 113 -16.59 -18.66 -10.18
C ILE A 113 -17.57 -19.60 -10.88
N ALA A 114 -18.75 -19.82 -10.29
CA ALA A 114 -19.77 -20.68 -10.87
C ALA A 114 -20.22 -20.20 -12.26
N TYR A 115 -20.30 -18.87 -12.45
CA TYR A 115 -20.68 -18.30 -13.74
C TYR A 115 -19.64 -18.60 -14.82
N ARG A 116 -18.34 -18.37 -14.56
CA ARG A 116 -17.27 -18.63 -15.54
C ARG A 116 -17.12 -20.14 -15.84
N GLU A 117 -17.34 -21.01 -14.87
CA GLU A 117 -17.35 -22.48 -15.08
C GLU A 117 -18.48 -22.93 -16.00
N LYS A 118 -19.66 -22.31 -15.87
CA LYS A 118 -20.83 -22.64 -16.65
C LYS A 118 -20.87 -22.00 -18.04
N ASN A 119 -20.46 -20.71 -18.13
CA ASN A 119 -20.65 -19.88 -19.32
C ASN A 119 -19.34 -19.59 -20.07
N GLY A 120 -18.21 -20.03 -19.54
CA GLY A 120 -16.89 -19.73 -20.08
C GLY A 120 -16.30 -18.42 -19.53
N LYS A 121 -15.12 -18.06 -20.05
CA LYS A 121 -14.36 -16.90 -19.60
C LYS A 121 -15.09 -15.59 -19.88
N PHE A 122 -15.02 -14.65 -18.95
CA PHE A 122 -15.41 -13.25 -19.15
C PHE A 122 -14.50 -12.59 -20.17
N LYS A 123 -15.04 -11.70 -20.99
CA LYS A 123 -14.31 -10.95 -22.00
C LYS A 123 -14.37 -9.44 -21.76
N SER A 124 -15.27 -8.98 -20.90
CA SER A 124 -15.52 -7.56 -20.62
C SER A 124 -16.10 -7.35 -19.22
N ILE A 125 -16.09 -6.10 -18.78
CA ILE A 125 -16.78 -5.65 -17.55
C ILE A 125 -18.29 -5.95 -17.66
N GLU A 126 -18.89 -5.76 -18.83
CA GLU A 126 -20.31 -6.02 -19.08
C GLU A 126 -20.64 -7.50 -18.93
N ASP A 127 -19.73 -8.40 -19.30
CA ASP A 127 -19.93 -9.83 -19.07
C ASP A 127 -19.89 -10.15 -17.56
N LEU A 128 -18.95 -9.56 -16.83
CA LEU A 128 -18.85 -9.74 -15.40
C LEU A 128 -20.10 -9.23 -14.66
N LYS A 129 -20.68 -8.13 -15.13
CA LYS A 129 -21.94 -7.58 -14.58
C LYS A 129 -23.16 -8.49 -14.80
N LYS A 130 -23.10 -9.47 -15.69
CA LYS A 130 -24.18 -10.44 -15.90
C LYS A 130 -24.25 -11.53 -14.81
N VAL A 131 -23.24 -11.62 -13.95
CA VAL A 131 -23.23 -12.58 -12.86
C VAL A 131 -24.41 -12.31 -11.90
N PRO A 132 -25.23 -13.30 -11.56
CA PRO A 132 -26.36 -13.10 -10.68
C PRO A 132 -25.94 -12.53 -9.31
N ASN A 133 -26.68 -11.55 -8.83
CA ASN A 133 -26.45 -10.88 -7.54
C ASN A 133 -25.09 -10.18 -7.38
N ILE A 134 -24.35 -9.93 -8.48
CA ILE A 134 -23.13 -9.13 -8.45
C ILE A 134 -23.45 -7.68 -8.11
N ASP A 135 -22.58 -7.04 -7.39
CA ASP A 135 -22.64 -5.59 -7.13
C ASP A 135 -22.00 -4.86 -8.32
N ALA A 136 -22.84 -4.50 -9.30
CA ALA A 136 -22.37 -3.85 -10.52
C ALA A 136 -21.69 -2.48 -10.25
N ALA A 137 -22.08 -1.77 -9.19
CA ALA A 137 -21.45 -0.49 -8.82
C ALA A 137 -20.01 -0.71 -8.35
N LYS A 138 -19.77 -1.74 -7.55
CA LYS A 138 -18.40 -2.10 -7.13
C LYS A 138 -17.53 -2.57 -8.29
N ILE A 139 -18.09 -3.29 -9.23
CA ILE A 139 -17.35 -3.71 -10.43
C ILE A 139 -16.96 -2.48 -11.25
N GLU A 140 -17.86 -1.51 -11.42
CA GLU A 140 -17.56 -0.28 -12.15
C GLU A 140 -16.51 0.58 -11.43
N GLU A 141 -16.62 0.73 -10.11
CA GLU A 141 -15.64 1.45 -9.29
C GLU A 141 -14.21 0.88 -9.45
N LYS A 142 -14.10 -0.43 -9.65
CA LYS A 142 -12.80 -1.13 -9.69
C LYS A 142 -12.39 -1.59 -11.09
N LYS A 143 -13.08 -1.14 -12.14
CA LYS A 143 -12.87 -1.61 -13.51
C LYS A 143 -11.42 -1.52 -14.00
N ASP A 144 -10.71 -0.45 -13.63
CA ASP A 144 -9.31 -0.24 -14.02
C ASP A 144 -8.33 -1.25 -13.38
N ARG A 145 -8.81 -2.02 -12.41
CA ARG A 145 -8.05 -3.05 -11.70
C ARG A 145 -8.45 -4.47 -12.12
N ILE A 146 -9.36 -4.60 -13.09
CA ILE A 146 -9.87 -5.89 -13.58
C ILE A 146 -9.28 -6.16 -14.96
N VAL A 147 -8.74 -7.37 -15.14
CA VAL A 147 -8.31 -7.91 -16.42
C VAL A 147 -8.96 -9.28 -16.67
N PHE A 148 -8.94 -9.72 -17.95
CA PHE A 148 -9.65 -10.91 -18.42
C PHE A 148 -8.71 -11.95 -19.02
#